data_44ae0196b8ac769c808f88f00f8cd054
#
_entry.id   44ae0196b8ac769c808f88f00f8cd054
#
_cell.length_a   1.000
_cell.length_b   1.000
_cell.length_c   1.000
_cell.angle_alpha   90.00
_cell.angle_beta   90.00
_cell.angle_gamma   90.00
#
_symmetry.space_group_name_H-M   'P 1'
#
loop_
_entity.id
_entity.type
_entity.pdbx_description
1 polymer ?
#
loop_
_entity_poly.entity_id
_entity_poly.type
_entity_poly.pdbx_seq_one_letter_code
_entity_poly.pdbx_strand_id
1 'polypeptide(L)'
;LCDQVHSGSYRPQPVRRAYVPKADGAQRPIGIPALEDKIVQGAVAEVLSAIYEVDFLGFSYGFRPGRSPHHAVDALNAALIKRKINWVLDADVRRFFDSVDHEWLLRMVAHRVADPRILRLIRQWLLAGVLESGKWFKTLEGTPQGAGISPILANIFLHYSLDLWVHVWRQRCANGEVIIVRYCDDFVMGFEKPTDAESMMGDLKRRLSKFGLGLNEKKTRLLEFGRFAAERRKRRGMRRPETFDFLGFTHYCCMNRKGHFFVMRKTQRARMIRKLKALRTEARLRMHWPLRKQQRWLAAVLRGHYGYYGYLGNSRALSNFAYQVRKLWFRALCRRSQKNAMTWERFNRLLKVFPLPVPRIVRT
;
A
#
# COMPACT_ATOMS: atom_id res chain seq x y z
N LEU A 1 23.68 9.00 -24.03
CA LEU A 1 22.34 9.13 -23.47
C LEU A 1 22.02 10.59 -23.13
N CYS A 2 22.93 11.29 -22.44
CA CYS A 2 22.77 12.71 -22.10
C CYS A 2 22.57 13.55 -23.38
N ASP A 3 23.46 13.40 -24.37
CA ASP A 3 23.39 14.10 -25.64
C ASP A 3 22.09 13.79 -26.39
N GLN A 4 21.63 12.53 -26.35
CA GLN A 4 20.37 12.14 -26.96
C GLN A 4 19.15 12.82 -26.31
N VAL A 5 19.17 12.97 -24.97
CA VAL A 5 18.10 13.68 -24.25
C VAL A 5 18.11 15.16 -24.59
N HIS A 6 19.31 15.81 -24.61
CA HIS A 6 19.46 17.24 -24.92
C HIS A 6 19.11 17.56 -26.37
N SER A 7 19.60 16.78 -27.33
CA SER A 7 19.28 16.94 -28.74
C SER A 7 17.84 16.58 -29.12
N GLY A 8 17.13 15.89 -28.23
CA GLY A 8 15.79 15.40 -28.47
C GLY A 8 15.71 14.15 -29.35
N SER A 9 16.85 13.50 -29.63
CA SER A 9 16.91 12.24 -30.37
C SER A 9 16.60 11.01 -29.54
N TYR A 10 16.56 11.14 -28.19
CA TYR A 10 16.17 10.05 -27.29
C TYR A 10 14.78 9.52 -27.62
N ARG A 11 14.65 8.19 -27.68
CA ARG A 11 13.39 7.47 -27.87
C ARG A 11 13.29 6.35 -26.84
N PRO A 12 12.23 6.34 -26.00
CA PRO A 12 12.02 5.27 -25.04
C PRO A 12 11.66 3.95 -25.73
N GLN A 13 12.08 2.86 -25.12
CA GLN A 13 11.72 1.52 -25.57
C GLN A 13 10.40 1.05 -24.96
N PRO A 14 9.66 0.14 -25.64
CA PRO A 14 8.49 -0.49 -25.04
C PRO A 14 8.84 -1.21 -23.74
N VAL A 15 8.00 -1.07 -22.70
CA VAL A 15 8.23 -1.75 -21.42
C VAL A 15 7.97 -3.24 -21.56
N ARG A 16 8.87 -4.08 -21.03
CA ARG A 16 8.68 -5.53 -21.02
C ARG A 16 7.64 -5.91 -19.97
N ARG A 17 6.58 -6.61 -20.37
CA ARG A 17 5.53 -7.10 -19.48
C ARG A 17 6.03 -8.26 -18.61
N ALA A 18 5.78 -8.17 -17.32
CA ALA A 18 5.94 -9.27 -16.37
C ALA A 18 4.69 -9.34 -15.47
N TYR A 19 4.42 -10.51 -14.89
CA TYR A 19 3.25 -10.72 -14.05
C TYR A 19 3.64 -11.10 -12.63
N VAL A 20 3.01 -10.44 -11.65
CA VAL A 20 3.16 -10.76 -10.22
C VAL A 20 1.81 -11.19 -9.66
N PRO A 21 1.75 -12.35 -8.97
CA PRO A 21 0.48 -12.85 -8.45
C PRO A 21 -0.09 -11.92 -7.37
N LYS A 22 -1.39 -11.59 -7.50
CA LYS A 22 -2.16 -10.86 -6.48
C LYS A 22 -2.67 -11.79 -5.37
N ALA A 23 -3.24 -11.18 -4.33
CA ALA A 23 -3.81 -11.91 -3.18
C ALA A 23 -5.04 -12.75 -3.53
N ASP A 24 -5.81 -12.31 -4.51
CA ASP A 24 -7.05 -12.92 -5.02
C ASP A 24 -6.80 -13.96 -6.12
N GLY A 25 -5.54 -14.28 -6.42
CA GLY A 25 -5.14 -15.20 -7.48
C GLY A 25 -5.02 -14.53 -8.86
N ALA A 26 -5.48 -13.29 -9.02
CA ALA A 26 -5.30 -12.54 -10.25
C ALA A 26 -3.83 -12.17 -10.46
N GLN A 27 -3.44 -11.89 -11.69
CA GLN A 27 -2.11 -11.41 -12.05
C GLN A 27 -2.08 -9.88 -12.06
N ARG A 28 -1.00 -9.30 -11.48
CA ARG A 28 -0.70 -7.87 -11.62
C ARG A 28 0.32 -7.69 -12.73
N PRO A 29 -0.05 -7.02 -13.82
CA PRO A 29 0.92 -6.70 -14.86
C PRO A 29 1.91 -5.64 -14.35
N ILE A 30 3.20 -5.87 -14.59
CA ILE A 30 4.28 -4.93 -14.30
C ILE A 30 5.04 -4.67 -15.59
N GLY A 31 5.30 -3.40 -15.90
CA GLY A 31 6.15 -2.98 -17.01
C GLY A 31 7.59 -2.78 -16.53
N ILE A 32 8.53 -3.46 -17.11
CA ILE A 32 9.96 -3.33 -16.82
C ILE A 32 10.59 -2.49 -17.93
N PRO A 33 10.95 -1.19 -17.67
CA PRO A 33 11.61 -0.35 -18.64
C PRO A 33 13.05 -0.80 -18.94
N ALA A 34 13.60 -0.39 -20.06
CA ALA A 34 15.02 -0.52 -20.38
C ALA A 34 15.88 0.24 -19.36
N LEU A 35 17.17 -0.05 -19.30
CA LEU A 35 18.06 0.57 -18.30
C LEU A 35 18.18 2.09 -18.54
N GLU A 36 18.36 2.49 -19.79
CA GLU A 36 18.45 3.89 -20.20
C GLU A 36 17.19 4.65 -19.81
N ASP A 37 16.01 4.06 -20.06
CA ASP A 37 14.73 4.65 -19.66
C ASP A 37 14.61 4.82 -18.15
N LYS A 38 15.11 3.85 -17.36
CA LYS A 38 15.12 3.97 -15.90
C LYS A 38 15.98 5.14 -15.42
N ILE A 39 17.12 5.37 -16.07
CA ILE A 39 18.04 6.47 -15.70
C ILE A 39 17.35 7.80 -15.99
N VAL A 40 16.84 8.00 -17.21
CA VAL A 40 16.18 9.26 -17.59
C VAL A 40 14.90 9.49 -16.79
N GLN A 41 14.08 8.46 -16.58
CA GLN A 41 12.88 8.53 -15.75
C GLN A 41 13.24 8.89 -14.29
N GLY A 42 14.32 8.34 -13.74
CA GLY A 42 14.80 8.65 -12.40
C GLY A 42 15.15 10.12 -12.24
N ALA A 43 15.95 10.66 -13.16
CA ALA A 43 16.33 12.07 -13.16
C ALA A 43 15.11 13.01 -13.25
N VAL A 44 14.18 12.74 -14.18
CA VAL A 44 12.94 13.53 -14.29
C VAL A 44 12.05 13.38 -13.05
N ALA A 45 11.98 12.19 -12.47
CA ALA A 45 11.19 11.96 -11.24
C ALA A 45 11.75 12.76 -10.05
N GLU A 46 13.06 12.92 -9.93
CA GLU A 46 13.70 13.76 -8.88
C GLU A 46 13.33 15.24 -9.06
N VAL A 47 13.42 15.74 -10.29
CA VAL A 47 13.03 17.14 -10.61
C VAL A 47 11.54 17.37 -10.31
N LEU A 48 10.66 16.49 -10.78
CA LEU A 48 9.23 16.60 -10.51
C LEU A 48 8.93 16.49 -9.01
N SER A 49 9.64 15.63 -8.28
CA SER A 49 9.46 15.49 -6.83
C SER A 49 9.83 16.78 -6.11
N ALA A 50 10.92 17.44 -6.48
CA ALA A 50 11.32 18.72 -5.90
C ALA A 50 10.28 19.83 -6.16
N ILE A 51 9.71 19.87 -7.37
CA ILE A 51 8.69 20.87 -7.74
C ILE A 51 7.38 20.63 -6.98
N TYR A 52 6.89 19.38 -6.95
CA TYR A 52 5.56 19.07 -6.42
C TYR A 52 5.51 18.80 -4.92
N GLU A 53 6.65 18.55 -4.26
CA GLU A 53 6.66 18.31 -2.81
C GLU A 53 6.13 19.49 -2.00
N VAL A 54 6.30 20.71 -2.50
CA VAL A 54 5.77 21.94 -1.87
C VAL A 54 4.24 22.09 -2.05
N ASP A 55 3.67 21.48 -3.11
CA ASP A 55 2.24 21.56 -3.42
C ASP A 55 1.44 20.43 -2.75
N PHE A 56 2.05 19.25 -2.57
CA PHE A 56 1.36 18.10 -2.02
C PHE A 56 0.85 18.31 -0.60
N LEU A 57 -0.42 18.02 -0.40
CA LEU A 57 -1.08 18.23 0.89
C LEU A 57 -0.56 17.27 1.97
N GLY A 58 -0.63 17.70 3.23
CA GLY A 58 -0.06 17.00 4.38
C GLY A 58 -0.61 15.59 4.62
N PHE A 59 -1.80 15.28 4.14
CA PHE A 59 -2.45 14.00 4.28
C PHE A 59 -2.10 12.97 3.18
N SER A 60 -1.31 13.35 2.18
CA SER A 60 -0.75 12.46 1.14
C SER A 60 0.62 11.97 1.57
N TYR A 61 0.82 10.63 1.60
CA TYR A 61 2.02 10.00 2.14
C TYR A 61 2.79 9.15 1.14
N GLY A 62 2.10 8.52 0.18
CA GLY A 62 2.70 7.52 -0.71
C GLY A 62 3.79 8.09 -1.62
N PHE A 63 4.92 7.40 -1.72
CA PHE A 63 6.05 7.73 -2.60
C PHE A 63 6.63 9.14 -2.47
N ARG A 64 6.44 9.78 -1.33
CA ARG A 64 7.00 11.11 -1.04
C ARG A 64 8.26 11.00 -0.19
N PRO A 65 9.28 11.88 -0.40
CA PRO A 65 10.49 11.91 0.40
C PRO A 65 10.17 12.08 1.90
N GLY A 66 10.90 11.37 2.76
CA GLY A 66 10.72 11.45 4.21
C GLY A 66 9.40 10.90 4.76
N ARG A 67 8.49 10.41 3.91
CA ARG A 67 7.20 9.83 4.31
C ARG A 67 7.18 8.31 4.15
N SER A 68 6.45 7.64 5.01
CA SER A 68 6.41 6.18 5.06
C SER A 68 4.97 5.67 5.27
N PRO A 69 4.71 4.38 4.98
CA PRO A 69 3.43 3.75 5.34
C PRO A 69 3.10 3.89 6.83
N HIS A 70 4.11 3.88 7.69
CA HIS A 70 3.94 4.03 9.13
C HIS A 70 3.45 5.42 9.50
N HIS A 71 4.01 6.48 8.89
CA HIS A 71 3.52 7.85 9.09
C HIS A 71 2.04 8.00 8.72
N ALA A 72 1.60 7.38 7.61
CA ALA A 72 0.20 7.37 7.22
C ALA A 72 -0.69 6.63 8.23
N VAL A 73 -0.26 5.45 8.68
CA VAL A 73 -0.98 4.64 9.69
C VAL A 73 -1.06 5.38 11.03
N ASP A 74 0.01 6.05 11.45
CA ASP A 74 0.05 6.81 12.72
C ASP A 74 -0.82 8.07 12.64
N ALA A 75 -0.78 8.79 11.52
CA ALA A 75 -1.64 9.95 11.29
C ALA A 75 -3.13 9.55 11.30
N LEU A 76 -3.49 8.45 10.62
CA LEU A 76 -4.85 7.93 10.64
C LEU A 76 -5.29 7.56 12.06
N ASN A 77 -4.44 6.83 12.80
CA ASN A 77 -4.76 6.44 14.17
C ASN A 77 -4.95 7.64 15.10
N ALA A 78 -4.05 8.62 15.02
CA ALA A 78 -4.14 9.85 15.80
C ALA A 78 -5.42 10.63 15.47
N ALA A 79 -5.78 10.73 14.19
CA ALA A 79 -7.01 11.42 13.77
C ALA A 79 -8.27 10.69 14.28
N LEU A 80 -8.34 9.35 14.15
CA LEU A 80 -9.48 8.56 14.63
C LEU A 80 -9.68 8.61 16.15
N ILE A 81 -8.60 8.80 16.93
CA ILE A 81 -8.68 8.90 18.39
C ILE A 81 -9.00 10.32 18.85
N LYS A 82 -8.33 11.33 18.26
CA LYS A 82 -8.36 12.72 18.73
C LYS A 82 -9.54 13.52 18.17
N ARG A 83 -10.01 13.16 16.95
CA ARG A 83 -11.10 13.85 16.28
C ARG A 83 -12.44 13.18 16.54
N LYS A 84 -13.54 13.89 16.28
CA LYS A 84 -14.91 13.39 16.48
C LYS A 84 -15.36 12.47 15.33
N ILE A 85 -14.55 11.48 14.98
CA ILE A 85 -14.85 10.57 13.85
C ILE A 85 -15.78 9.46 14.31
N ASN A 86 -16.88 9.26 13.58
CA ASN A 86 -17.90 8.24 13.82
C ASN A 86 -18.16 7.33 12.61
N TRP A 87 -17.72 7.75 11.42
CA TRP A 87 -17.89 7.03 10.17
C TRP A 87 -16.57 7.00 9.41
N VAL A 88 -16.30 5.88 8.75
CA VAL A 88 -15.10 5.71 7.94
C VAL A 88 -15.52 5.25 6.55
N LEU A 89 -15.05 5.96 5.55
CA LEU A 89 -15.10 5.57 4.15
C LEU A 89 -13.75 4.93 3.78
N ASP A 90 -13.76 3.61 3.61
CA ASP A 90 -12.67 2.80 3.06
C ASP A 90 -12.87 2.72 1.55
N ALA A 91 -12.06 3.42 0.77
CA ALA A 91 -12.24 3.59 -0.66
C ALA A 91 -11.06 3.06 -1.48
N ASP A 92 -11.36 2.27 -2.51
CA ASP A 92 -10.40 1.67 -3.44
C ASP A 92 -10.70 2.15 -4.87
N VAL A 93 -9.73 2.79 -5.52
CA VAL A 93 -9.87 3.20 -6.92
C VAL A 93 -9.66 2.00 -7.82
N ARG A 94 -10.60 1.77 -8.72
CA ARG A 94 -10.55 0.62 -9.63
C ARG A 94 -9.42 0.79 -10.64
N ARG A 95 -8.45 -0.15 -10.62
CA ARG A 95 -7.34 -0.22 -11.62
C ARG A 95 -6.66 1.13 -11.88
N PHE A 96 -6.42 1.92 -10.85
CA PHE A 96 -5.95 3.29 -10.95
C PHE A 96 -4.85 3.47 -12.00
N PHE A 97 -3.74 2.71 -11.90
CA PHE A 97 -2.60 2.83 -12.83
C PHE A 97 -2.93 2.48 -14.28
N ASP A 98 -3.95 1.65 -14.51
CA ASP A 98 -4.38 1.25 -15.86
C ASP A 98 -5.41 2.23 -16.47
N SER A 99 -5.96 3.15 -15.66
CA SER A 99 -7.06 4.06 -16.03
C SER A 99 -6.66 5.54 -16.01
N VAL A 100 -5.38 5.85 -15.83
CA VAL A 100 -4.90 7.25 -15.87
C VAL A 100 -4.99 7.78 -17.29
N ASP A 101 -5.81 8.79 -17.52
CA ASP A 101 -5.91 9.50 -18.79
C ASP A 101 -4.64 10.31 -19.05
N HIS A 102 -4.01 10.11 -20.21
CA HIS A 102 -2.73 10.73 -20.57
C HIS A 102 -2.86 12.23 -20.80
N GLU A 103 -3.95 12.69 -21.39
CA GLU A 103 -4.14 14.12 -21.67
C GLU A 103 -4.39 14.90 -20.38
N TRP A 104 -5.23 14.38 -19.48
CA TRP A 104 -5.39 14.96 -18.16
C TRP A 104 -4.08 14.99 -17.37
N LEU A 105 -3.31 13.90 -17.38
CA LEU A 105 -2.01 13.84 -16.70
C LEU A 105 -1.05 14.89 -17.24
N LEU A 106 -0.91 15.00 -18.55
CA LEU A 106 -0.02 15.98 -19.18
C LEU A 106 -0.45 17.42 -18.88
N ARG A 107 -1.75 17.73 -18.92
CA ARG A 107 -2.28 19.03 -18.50
C ARG A 107 -1.94 19.35 -17.05
N MET A 108 -2.10 18.37 -16.14
CA MET A 108 -1.78 18.54 -14.72
C MET A 108 -0.28 18.77 -14.50
N VAL A 109 0.59 18.06 -15.23
CA VAL A 109 2.04 18.31 -15.18
C VAL A 109 2.38 19.68 -15.74
N ALA A 110 1.79 20.07 -16.86
CA ALA A 110 2.02 21.37 -17.52
C ALA A 110 1.61 22.56 -16.66
N HIS A 111 0.74 22.36 -15.66
CA HIS A 111 0.35 23.42 -14.73
C HIS A 111 1.53 23.97 -13.90
N ARG A 112 2.57 23.15 -13.66
CA ARG A 112 3.77 23.53 -12.90
C ARG A 112 5.08 23.44 -13.71
N VAL A 113 5.07 22.71 -14.80
CA VAL A 113 6.25 22.42 -15.62
C VAL A 113 6.02 22.95 -17.03
N ALA A 114 6.58 24.11 -17.33
CA ALA A 114 6.44 24.75 -18.65
C ALA A 114 7.43 24.22 -19.70
N ASP A 115 8.49 23.48 -19.29
CA ASP A 115 9.51 22.98 -20.20
C ASP A 115 8.91 21.92 -21.16
N PRO A 116 8.82 22.20 -22.48
CA PRO A 116 8.22 21.28 -23.44
C PRO A 116 9.05 19.99 -23.60
N ARG A 117 10.33 19.99 -23.26
CA ARG A 117 11.20 18.81 -23.33
C ARG A 117 10.77 17.78 -22.29
N ILE A 118 10.49 18.22 -21.07
CA ILE A 118 10.00 17.36 -19.99
C ILE A 118 8.61 16.77 -20.33
N LEU A 119 7.68 17.61 -20.82
CA LEU A 119 6.35 17.16 -21.22
C LEU A 119 6.42 16.15 -22.38
N ARG A 120 7.34 16.39 -23.36
CA ARG A 120 7.59 15.45 -24.44
C ARG A 120 8.12 14.10 -23.96
N LEU A 121 9.08 14.07 -23.03
CA LEU A 121 9.61 12.84 -22.45
C LEU A 121 8.51 12.06 -21.75
N ILE A 122 7.70 12.71 -20.91
CA ILE A 122 6.57 12.05 -20.23
C ILE A 122 5.59 11.48 -21.25
N ARG A 123 5.20 12.25 -22.26
CA ARG A 123 4.32 11.78 -23.34
C ARG A 123 4.90 10.56 -24.06
N GLN A 124 6.19 10.57 -24.38
CA GLN A 124 6.87 9.45 -25.04
C GLN A 124 6.85 8.18 -24.16
N TRP A 125 7.09 8.28 -22.86
CA TRP A 125 7.02 7.11 -21.96
C TRP A 125 5.61 6.56 -21.81
N LEU A 126 4.60 7.41 -21.78
CA LEU A 126 3.20 6.97 -21.72
C LEU A 126 2.79 6.22 -23.00
N LEU A 127 3.32 6.64 -24.15
CA LEU A 127 3.01 6.07 -25.47
C LEU A 127 3.98 4.97 -25.94
N ALA A 128 5.06 4.69 -25.21
CA ALA A 128 6.09 3.71 -25.61
C ALA A 128 5.53 2.31 -25.84
N GLY A 129 4.38 2.00 -25.24
CA GLY A 129 3.72 0.71 -25.38
C GLY A 129 4.35 -0.38 -24.50
N VAL A 130 3.87 -1.58 -24.70
CA VAL A 130 4.23 -2.77 -23.93
C VAL A 130 4.65 -3.89 -24.86
N LEU A 131 5.77 -4.53 -24.55
CA LEU A 131 6.23 -5.75 -25.19
C LEU A 131 5.81 -6.95 -24.33
N GLU A 132 4.96 -7.82 -24.88
CA GLU A 132 4.46 -9.03 -24.23
C GLU A 132 4.56 -10.23 -25.19
N SER A 133 5.25 -11.29 -24.77
CA SER A 133 5.44 -12.49 -25.58
C SER A 133 5.99 -12.20 -26.99
N GLY A 134 6.89 -11.22 -27.13
CA GLY A 134 7.48 -10.81 -28.40
C GLY A 134 6.59 -9.93 -29.29
N LYS A 135 5.37 -9.59 -28.86
CA LYS A 135 4.45 -8.70 -29.58
C LYS A 135 4.38 -7.33 -28.90
N TRP A 136 4.34 -6.29 -29.71
CA TRP A 136 4.16 -4.92 -29.24
C TRP A 136 2.67 -4.56 -29.17
N PHE A 137 2.28 -3.92 -28.05
CA PHE A 137 0.92 -3.42 -27.81
C PHE A 137 0.97 -1.93 -27.50
N LYS A 138 0.13 -1.16 -28.16
CA LYS A 138 -0.02 0.27 -27.92
C LYS A 138 -0.70 0.49 -26.56
N THR A 139 -0.22 1.48 -25.79
CA THR A 139 -0.86 1.93 -24.55
C THR A 139 -1.58 3.26 -24.83
N LEU A 140 -2.90 3.29 -24.71
CA LEU A 140 -3.71 4.50 -24.90
C LEU A 140 -4.06 5.18 -23.58
N GLU A 141 -4.09 4.41 -22.48
CA GLU A 141 -4.40 4.85 -21.12
C GLU A 141 -3.44 4.19 -20.15
N GLY A 142 -3.34 4.76 -18.96
CA GLY A 142 -2.58 4.21 -17.85
C GLY A 142 -1.10 4.56 -17.85
N THR A 143 -0.49 4.32 -16.71
CA THR A 143 0.95 4.45 -16.50
C THR A 143 1.57 3.08 -16.25
N PRO A 144 2.74 2.75 -16.85
CA PRO A 144 3.36 1.44 -16.63
C PRO A 144 3.64 1.19 -15.16
N GLN A 145 2.97 0.18 -14.55
CA GLN A 145 3.27 -0.22 -13.18
C GLN A 145 4.70 -0.78 -13.11
N GLY A 146 5.60 -0.10 -12.40
CA GLY A 146 7.01 -0.50 -12.26
C GLY A 146 8.01 0.42 -12.96
N ALA A 147 7.56 1.42 -13.73
CA ALA A 147 8.42 2.48 -14.22
C ALA A 147 8.80 3.46 -13.09
N GLY A 148 10.05 3.97 -13.12
CA GLY A 148 10.58 4.84 -12.06
C GLY A 148 9.80 6.14 -11.86
N ILE A 149 9.22 6.67 -12.94
CA ILE A 149 8.46 7.93 -12.91
C ILE A 149 7.00 7.76 -12.51
N SER A 150 6.42 6.55 -12.64
CA SER A 150 4.98 6.33 -12.42
C SER A 150 4.48 6.71 -11.01
N PRO A 151 5.24 6.54 -9.93
CA PRO A 151 4.80 6.96 -8.59
C PRO A 151 4.57 8.46 -8.45
N ILE A 152 5.46 9.30 -8.99
CA ILE A 152 5.29 10.76 -8.92
C ILE A 152 4.16 11.23 -9.84
N LEU A 153 4.04 10.67 -11.04
CA LEU A 153 2.94 10.98 -11.95
C LEU A 153 1.57 10.60 -11.35
N ALA A 154 1.49 9.45 -10.67
CA ALA A 154 0.31 9.03 -9.93
C ALA A 154 -0.06 10.01 -8.80
N ASN A 155 0.93 10.50 -8.06
CA ASN A 155 0.70 11.51 -7.02
C ASN A 155 0.25 12.84 -7.60
N ILE A 156 0.84 13.30 -8.71
CA ILE A 156 0.42 14.53 -9.41
C ILE A 156 -1.05 14.40 -9.86
N PHE A 157 -1.39 13.28 -10.51
CA PHE A 157 -2.75 13.05 -10.97
C PHE A 157 -3.77 13.06 -9.81
N LEU A 158 -3.48 12.37 -8.71
CA LEU A 158 -4.36 12.33 -7.54
C LEU A 158 -4.39 13.66 -6.78
N HIS A 159 -3.32 14.43 -6.80
CA HIS A 159 -3.31 15.76 -6.21
C HIS A 159 -4.38 16.67 -6.83
N TYR A 160 -4.44 16.74 -8.17
CA TYR A 160 -5.41 17.58 -8.86
C TYR A 160 -6.82 16.96 -8.93
N SER A 161 -6.91 15.67 -9.16
CA SER A 161 -8.20 14.99 -9.30
C SER A 161 -8.91 14.77 -7.96
N LEU A 162 -8.16 14.51 -6.87
CA LEU A 162 -8.70 14.12 -5.57
C LEU A 162 -8.31 15.08 -4.44
N ASP A 163 -7.01 15.30 -4.18
CA ASP A 163 -6.55 15.93 -2.94
C ASP A 163 -7.04 17.37 -2.78
N LEU A 164 -6.83 18.21 -3.79
CA LEU A 164 -7.28 19.61 -3.77
C LEU A 164 -8.80 19.71 -3.67
N TRP A 165 -9.50 18.83 -4.39
CA TRP A 165 -10.97 18.83 -4.35
C TRP A 165 -11.48 18.41 -2.97
N VAL A 166 -10.96 17.35 -2.35
CA VAL A 166 -11.33 16.95 -0.99
C VAL A 166 -10.99 18.06 0.01
N HIS A 167 -9.85 18.74 -0.17
CA HIS A 167 -9.45 19.84 0.70
C HIS A 167 -10.49 20.96 0.71
N VAL A 168 -10.99 21.36 -0.47
CA VAL A 168 -12.05 22.37 -0.62
C VAL A 168 -13.39 21.84 -0.13
N TRP A 169 -13.76 20.59 -0.51
CA TRP A 169 -15.03 19.97 -0.14
C TRP A 169 -15.23 19.93 1.39
N ARG A 170 -14.20 19.50 2.15
CA ARG A 170 -14.29 19.44 3.61
C ARG A 170 -14.45 20.80 4.30
N GLN A 171 -14.09 21.89 3.61
CA GLN A 171 -14.23 23.25 4.14
C GLN A 171 -15.59 23.87 3.79
N ARG A 172 -16.15 23.51 2.62
CA ARG A 172 -17.35 24.18 2.08
C ARG A 172 -18.63 23.35 2.21
N CYS A 173 -18.52 22.02 2.16
CA CYS A 173 -19.67 21.13 2.09
C CYS A 173 -19.89 20.32 3.37
N ALA A 174 -18.86 20.06 4.15
CA ALA A 174 -18.97 19.26 5.37
C ALA A 174 -19.59 20.09 6.51
N ASN A 175 -20.52 19.47 7.23
CA ASN A 175 -21.16 20.02 8.42
C ASN A 175 -20.49 19.57 9.73
N GLY A 176 -19.54 18.63 9.65
CA GLY A 176 -18.77 18.12 10.77
C GLY A 176 -17.29 17.94 10.43
N GLU A 177 -16.52 17.39 11.36
CA GLU A 177 -15.12 17.12 11.12
C GLU A 177 -14.94 16.05 10.04
N VAL A 178 -14.04 16.31 9.08
CA VAL A 178 -13.65 15.38 8.02
C VAL A 178 -12.14 15.24 7.96
N ILE A 179 -11.65 14.01 7.99
CA ILE A 179 -10.24 13.66 7.83
C ILE A 179 -10.04 12.83 6.57
N ILE A 180 -8.85 12.90 6.02
CA ILE A 180 -8.38 12.00 4.95
C ILE A 180 -6.93 11.64 5.19
N VAL A 181 -6.58 10.38 4.91
CA VAL A 181 -5.20 9.89 4.83
C VAL A 181 -5.06 9.07 3.56
N ARG A 182 -4.14 9.47 2.68
CA ARG A 182 -3.90 8.83 1.39
C ARG A 182 -2.48 8.30 1.29
N TYR A 183 -2.35 7.08 0.82
CA TYR A 183 -1.09 6.46 0.44
C TYR A 183 -1.17 5.94 -1.00
N CYS A 184 -0.72 6.74 -1.98
CA CYS A 184 -0.92 6.51 -3.40
C CYS A 184 -2.43 6.47 -3.74
N ASP A 185 -2.90 5.38 -4.34
CA ASP A 185 -4.30 5.10 -4.68
C ASP A 185 -5.15 4.53 -3.52
N ASP A 186 -4.51 4.14 -2.42
CA ASP A 186 -5.16 3.62 -1.20
C ASP A 186 -5.43 4.78 -0.23
N PHE A 187 -6.69 5.05 0.10
CA PHE A 187 -7.03 6.14 1.02
C PHE A 187 -8.23 5.82 1.91
N VAL A 188 -8.22 6.44 3.07
CA VAL A 188 -9.28 6.35 4.08
C VAL A 188 -9.74 7.74 4.45
N MET A 189 -11.05 7.95 4.50
CA MET A 189 -11.66 9.18 4.98
C MET A 189 -12.46 8.89 6.25
N GLY A 190 -12.45 9.83 7.19
CA GLY A 190 -13.24 9.75 8.41
C GLY A 190 -14.17 10.94 8.54
N PHE A 191 -15.38 10.74 9.07
CA PHE A 191 -16.43 11.72 9.17
C PHE A 191 -17.07 11.74 10.58
N GLU A 192 -17.40 12.92 11.05
CA GLU A 192 -18.19 13.09 12.27
C GLU A 192 -19.65 12.71 12.04
N LYS A 193 -20.24 13.20 10.93
CA LYS A 193 -21.67 13.05 10.59
C LYS A 193 -21.88 12.01 9.49
N PRO A 194 -22.94 11.18 9.58
CA PRO A 194 -23.26 10.20 8.52
C PRO A 194 -23.65 10.87 7.21
N THR A 195 -24.39 11.98 7.28
CA THR A 195 -24.81 12.77 6.11
C THR A 195 -23.63 13.24 5.27
N ASP A 196 -22.55 13.69 5.91
CA ASP A 196 -21.33 14.12 5.22
C ASP A 196 -20.63 12.92 4.54
N ALA A 197 -20.65 11.75 5.19
CA ALA A 197 -20.05 10.54 4.64
C ALA A 197 -20.82 10.01 3.42
N GLU A 198 -22.16 10.05 3.46
CA GLU A 198 -23.02 9.66 2.34
C GLU A 198 -22.91 10.64 1.16
N SER A 199 -22.92 11.95 1.45
CA SER A 199 -22.71 12.99 0.44
C SER A 199 -21.36 12.86 -0.24
N MET A 200 -20.28 12.69 0.57
CA MET A 200 -18.93 12.47 0.04
C MET A 200 -18.86 11.24 -0.88
N MET A 201 -19.50 10.14 -0.55
CA MET A 201 -19.50 8.94 -1.38
C MET A 201 -20.09 9.23 -2.78
N GLY A 202 -21.21 9.95 -2.84
CA GLY A 202 -21.83 10.37 -4.11
C GLY A 202 -20.97 11.33 -4.90
N ASP A 203 -20.44 12.37 -4.23
CA ASP A 203 -19.62 13.40 -4.83
C ASP A 203 -18.27 12.85 -5.32
N LEU A 204 -17.67 11.93 -4.57
CA LEU A 204 -16.43 11.27 -4.93
C LEU A 204 -16.59 10.44 -6.21
N LYS A 205 -17.68 9.68 -6.34
CA LYS A 205 -18.00 8.94 -7.59
C LYS A 205 -18.08 9.89 -8.78
N ARG A 206 -18.83 10.99 -8.65
CA ARG A 206 -18.98 12.01 -9.70
C ARG A 206 -17.65 12.69 -10.01
N ARG A 207 -16.86 13.01 -8.98
CA ARG A 207 -15.54 13.64 -9.16
C ARG A 207 -14.58 12.76 -9.91
N LEU A 208 -14.42 11.51 -9.49
CA LEU A 208 -13.47 10.57 -10.11
C LEU A 208 -13.85 10.26 -11.56
N SER A 209 -15.14 10.11 -11.87
CA SER A 209 -15.61 9.84 -13.23
C SER A 209 -15.23 10.93 -14.23
N LYS A 210 -15.11 12.21 -13.80
CA LYS A 210 -14.62 13.31 -14.65
C LYS A 210 -13.20 13.13 -15.17
N PHE A 211 -12.40 12.29 -14.48
CA PHE A 211 -11.01 12.00 -14.83
C PHE A 211 -10.80 10.56 -15.33
N GLY A 212 -11.89 9.88 -15.75
CA GLY A 212 -11.81 8.50 -16.23
C GLY A 212 -11.62 7.47 -15.12
N LEU A 213 -11.65 7.89 -13.83
CA LEU A 213 -11.48 6.99 -12.69
C LEU A 213 -12.81 6.52 -12.13
N GLY A 214 -12.84 5.31 -11.56
CA GLY A 214 -14.00 4.76 -10.87
C GLY A 214 -13.66 4.12 -9.54
N LEU A 215 -14.60 4.13 -8.61
CA LEU A 215 -14.48 3.38 -7.36
C LEU A 215 -14.72 1.88 -7.58
N ASN A 216 -14.01 1.07 -6.83
CA ASN A 216 -14.28 -0.36 -6.76
C ASN A 216 -15.44 -0.62 -5.79
N GLU A 217 -16.65 -0.80 -6.30
CA GLU A 217 -17.86 -0.96 -5.50
C GLU A 217 -17.82 -2.14 -4.51
N LYS A 218 -17.11 -3.22 -4.88
CA LYS A 218 -16.98 -4.39 -4.00
C LYS A 218 -16.05 -4.16 -2.81
N LYS A 219 -15.15 -3.19 -2.90
CA LYS A 219 -14.16 -2.88 -1.86
C LYS A 219 -14.43 -1.57 -1.15
N THR A 220 -15.12 -0.62 -1.81
CA THR A 220 -15.48 0.65 -1.18
C THR A 220 -16.62 0.45 -0.21
N ARG A 221 -16.42 0.84 1.05
CA ARG A 221 -17.37 0.62 2.12
C ARG A 221 -17.47 1.85 3.03
N LEU A 222 -18.68 2.23 3.38
CA LEU A 222 -18.96 3.17 4.45
C LEU A 222 -19.24 2.38 5.73
N LEU A 223 -18.47 2.64 6.78
CA LEU A 223 -18.44 1.87 8.01
C LEU A 223 -18.76 2.76 9.20
N GLU A 224 -19.55 2.24 10.13
CA GLU A 224 -19.73 2.85 11.44
C GLU A 224 -18.51 2.52 12.32
N PHE A 225 -17.69 3.53 12.58
CA PHE A 225 -16.41 3.37 13.26
C PHE A 225 -16.11 4.58 14.15
N GLY A 226 -15.73 4.38 15.40
CA GLY A 226 -15.40 5.47 16.30
C GLY A 226 -15.89 5.23 17.72
N ARG A 227 -15.81 6.28 18.55
CA ARG A 227 -16.06 6.21 20.01
C ARG A 227 -17.45 5.62 20.34
N PHE A 228 -18.46 5.98 19.59
CA PHE A 228 -19.85 5.59 19.85
C PHE A 228 -20.33 4.40 19.00
N ALA A 229 -19.50 3.87 18.14
CA ALA A 229 -19.88 2.78 17.22
C ALA A 229 -20.33 1.52 17.98
N ALA A 230 -19.66 1.16 19.08
CA ALA A 230 -20.01 -0.02 19.90
C ALA A 230 -21.40 0.12 20.52
N GLU A 231 -21.71 1.29 21.08
CA GLU A 231 -23.00 1.56 21.73
C GLU A 231 -24.15 1.60 20.71
N ARG A 232 -23.97 2.35 19.60
CA ARG A 232 -24.99 2.45 18.53
C ARG A 232 -25.31 1.08 17.93
N ARG A 233 -24.30 0.25 17.70
CA ARG A 233 -24.49 -1.13 17.17
C ARG A 233 -25.18 -2.03 18.19
N LYS A 234 -24.82 -1.91 19.48
CA LYS A 234 -25.49 -2.65 20.56
C LYS A 234 -27.01 -2.33 20.63
N ARG A 235 -27.37 -1.03 20.52
CA ARG A 235 -28.78 -0.59 20.48
C ARG A 235 -29.56 -1.20 19.30
N ARG A 236 -28.88 -1.54 18.21
CA ARG A 236 -29.44 -2.22 17.02
C ARG A 236 -29.29 -3.74 17.04
N GLY A 237 -28.94 -4.32 18.17
CA GLY A 237 -28.77 -5.79 18.30
C GLY A 237 -27.49 -6.35 17.66
N MET A 238 -26.58 -5.51 17.20
CA MET A 238 -25.33 -5.95 16.58
C MET A 238 -24.20 -6.06 17.61
N ARG A 239 -23.35 -7.10 17.46
CA ARG A 239 -22.39 -7.46 18.51
C ARG A 239 -21.14 -6.56 18.60
N ARG A 240 -20.52 -6.18 17.49
CA ARG A 240 -19.20 -5.48 17.48
C ARG A 240 -19.16 -4.37 16.42
N PRO A 241 -18.37 -3.30 16.66
CA PRO A 241 -18.05 -2.34 15.62
C PRO A 241 -17.38 -3.00 14.41
N GLU A 242 -17.55 -2.39 13.27
CA GLU A 242 -16.89 -2.82 12.04
C GLU A 242 -15.39 -2.58 12.10
N THR A 243 -14.68 -3.20 11.17
CA THR A 243 -13.23 -3.07 11.04
C THR A 243 -12.90 -2.76 9.59
N PHE A 244 -11.82 -2.03 9.36
CA PHE A 244 -11.31 -1.79 8.01
C PHE A 244 -9.83 -2.07 7.93
N ASP A 245 -9.35 -2.31 6.71
CA ASP A 245 -7.96 -2.62 6.42
C ASP A 245 -7.28 -1.44 5.74
N PHE A 246 -6.13 -0.99 6.26
CA PHE A 246 -5.32 0.05 5.64
C PHE A 246 -3.84 -0.29 5.77
N LEU A 247 -3.09 -0.25 4.68
CA LEU A 247 -1.64 -0.51 4.59
C LEU A 247 -1.19 -1.80 5.30
N GLY A 248 -2.05 -2.84 5.26
CA GLY A 248 -1.73 -4.16 5.82
C GLY A 248 -2.09 -4.35 7.28
N PHE A 249 -2.74 -3.37 7.89
CA PHE A 249 -3.28 -3.44 9.23
C PHE A 249 -4.81 -3.47 9.19
N THR A 250 -5.41 -4.27 10.05
CA THR A 250 -6.84 -4.19 10.36
C THR A 250 -7.02 -3.29 11.59
N HIS A 251 -7.75 -2.19 11.40
CA HIS A 251 -8.10 -1.22 12.44
C HIS A 251 -9.41 -1.63 13.11
N TYR A 252 -9.48 -1.52 14.44
CA TYR A 252 -10.67 -1.86 15.21
C TYR A 252 -10.82 -0.99 16.47
N CYS A 253 -12.06 -0.71 16.82
CA CYS A 253 -12.41 0.02 18.04
C CYS A 253 -12.21 -0.83 19.27
N CYS A 254 -11.63 -0.27 20.32
CA CYS A 254 -11.59 -0.88 21.64
C CYS A 254 -11.63 0.19 22.76
N MET A 255 -11.76 -0.27 23.99
CA MET A 255 -11.69 0.54 25.21
C MET A 255 -10.46 0.11 25.99
N ASN A 256 -9.76 1.06 26.61
CA ASN A 256 -8.71 0.73 27.56
C ASN A 256 -9.30 0.31 28.93
N ARG A 257 -8.44 -0.11 29.88
CA ARG A 257 -8.89 -0.53 31.21
C ARG A 257 -9.61 0.57 32.01
N LYS A 258 -9.40 1.83 31.65
CA LYS A 258 -10.05 3.01 32.27
C LYS A 258 -11.34 3.43 31.53
N GLY A 259 -11.82 2.65 30.55
CA GLY A 259 -13.01 2.97 29.78
C GLY A 259 -12.82 4.01 28.67
N HIS A 260 -11.58 4.45 28.38
CA HIS A 260 -11.34 5.40 27.31
C HIS A 260 -11.31 4.68 25.95
N PHE A 261 -11.91 5.32 24.96
CA PHE A 261 -11.89 4.86 23.57
C PHE A 261 -10.47 4.84 23.01
N PHE A 262 -10.17 3.79 22.26
CA PHE A 262 -8.89 3.58 21.60
C PHE A 262 -9.10 2.88 20.25
N VAL A 263 -8.22 3.18 19.27
CA VAL A 263 -8.17 2.46 18.00
C VAL A 263 -6.93 1.59 17.99
N MET A 264 -7.13 0.29 17.86
CA MET A 264 -6.05 -0.68 17.81
C MET A 264 -5.83 -1.17 16.38
N ARG A 265 -4.61 -1.61 16.14
CA ARG A 265 -4.13 -2.11 14.85
C ARG A 265 -3.61 -3.53 15.03
N LYS A 266 -4.02 -4.44 14.17
CA LYS A 266 -3.46 -5.79 14.11
C LYS A 266 -3.06 -6.13 12.68
N THR A 267 -2.11 -7.04 12.53
CA THR A 267 -1.71 -7.56 11.21
C THR A 267 -2.92 -8.10 10.46
N GLN A 268 -3.15 -7.63 9.25
CA GLN A 268 -4.23 -8.10 8.37
C GLN A 268 -4.08 -9.60 8.14
N ARG A 269 -5.16 -10.36 8.44
CA ARG A 269 -5.16 -11.84 8.40
C ARG A 269 -4.79 -12.39 7.02
N ALA A 270 -5.34 -11.82 5.97
CA ALA A 270 -5.08 -12.25 4.60
C ALA A 270 -3.61 -12.10 4.20
N ARG A 271 -2.97 -10.97 4.60
CA ARG A 271 -1.53 -10.75 4.34
C ARG A 271 -0.66 -11.73 5.14
N MET A 272 -1.01 -12.01 6.38
CA MET A 272 -0.29 -12.99 7.21
C MET A 272 -0.36 -14.40 6.62
N ILE A 273 -1.56 -14.86 6.21
CA ILE A 273 -1.76 -16.17 5.59
C ILE A 273 -0.95 -16.29 4.30
N ARG A 274 -1.02 -15.28 3.42
CA ARG A 274 -0.25 -15.25 2.17
C ARG A 274 1.25 -15.31 2.41
N LYS A 275 1.77 -14.53 3.38
CA LYS A 275 3.19 -14.55 3.74
C LYS A 275 3.63 -15.91 4.26
N LEU A 276 2.83 -16.54 5.11
CA LEU A 276 3.12 -17.88 5.62
C LEU A 276 3.08 -18.94 4.52
N LYS A 277 2.15 -18.83 3.56
CA LYS A 277 2.09 -19.71 2.37
C LYS A 277 3.36 -19.57 1.53
N ALA A 278 3.79 -18.36 1.21
CA ALA A 278 5.03 -18.12 0.48
C ALA A 278 6.25 -18.66 1.24
N LEU A 279 6.34 -18.41 2.55
CA LEU A 279 7.44 -18.93 3.38
C LEU A 279 7.48 -20.45 3.42
N ARG A 280 6.32 -21.12 3.39
CA ARG A 280 6.25 -22.59 3.32
C ARG A 280 6.87 -23.13 2.03
N THR A 281 6.59 -22.52 0.90
CA THR A 281 7.19 -22.87 -0.39
C THR A 281 8.71 -22.63 -0.37
N GLU A 282 9.14 -21.45 0.07
CA GLU A 282 10.55 -21.09 0.17
C GLU A 282 11.33 -21.98 1.14
N ALA A 283 10.74 -22.37 2.27
CA ALA A 283 11.38 -23.27 3.23
C ALA A 283 11.59 -24.68 2.65
N ARG A 284 10.70 -25.14 1.77
CA ARG A 284 10.88 -26.40 1.04
C ARG A 284 12.06 -26.33 0.06
N LEU A 285 12.15 -25.27 -0.72
CA LEU A 285 13.25 -25.06 -1.67
C LEU A 285 14.61 -24.97 -0.97
N ARG A 286 14.62 -24.44 0.26
CA ARG A 286 15.83 -24.22 1.06
C ARG A 286 16.09 -25.29 2.11
N MET A 287 15.33 -26.40 2.13
CA MET A 287 15.45 -27.41 3.20
C MET A 287 16.81 -28.07 3.27
N HIS A 288 17.53 -28.17 2.13
CA HIS A 288 18.88 -28.75 2.07
C HIS A 288 20.02 -27.73 2.30
N TRP A 289 19.71 -26.44 2.47
CA TRP A 289 20.72 -25.45 2.82
C TRP A 289 21.38 -25.76 4.18
N PRO A 290 22.64 -25.31 4.42
CA PRO A 290 23.24 -25.35 5.76
C PRO A 290 22.33 -24.65 6.80
N LEU A 291 22.23 -25.23 7.99
CA LEU A 291 21.33 -24.73 9.05
C LEU A 291 21.56 -23.25 9.37
N ARG A 292 22.83 -22.82 9.42
CA ARG A 292 23.20 -21.42 9.65
C ARG A 292 22.62 -20.48 8.57
N LYS A 293 22.60 -20.93 7.30
CA LYS A 293 22.05 -20.16 6.18
C LYS A 293 20.52 -20.07 6.26
N GLN A 294 19.86 -21.19 6.62
CA GLN A 294 18.40 -21.21 6.86
C GLN A 294 18.01 -20.28 8.01
N GLN A 295 18.73 -20.37 9.15
CA GLN A 295 18.49 -19.52 10.32
C GLN A 295 18.64 -18.02 9.96
N ARG A 296 19.72 -17.62 9.27
CA ARG A 296 19.94 -16.23 8.85
C ARG A 296 18.79 -15.71 7.99
N TRP A 297 18.35 -16.52 7.03
CA TRP A 297 17.20 -16.17 6.17
C TRP A 297 15.91 -16.02 6.97
N LEU A 298 15.55 -16.97 7.84
CA LEU A 298 14.36 -16.88 8.67
C LEU A 298 14.43 -15.72 9.66
N ALA A 299 15.61 -15.47 10.23
CA ALA A 299 15.82 -14.34 11.13
C ALA A 299 15.63 -13.00 10.41
N ALA A 300 16.07 -12.86 9.16
CA ALA A 300 15.83 -11.67 8.36
C ALA A 300 14.34 -11.47 8.07
N VAL A 301 13.63 -12.55 7.72
CA VAL A 301 12.17 -12.52 7.52
C VAL A 301 11.43 -12.07 8.77
N LEU A 302 11.79 -12.62 9.93
CA LEU A 302 11.18 -12.27 11.22
C LEU A 302 11.47 -10.81 11.62
N ARG A 303 12.72 -10.36 11.50
CA ARG A 303 13.09 -8.96 11.77
C ARG A 303 12.32 -7.98 10.88
N GLY A 304 12.22 -8.25 9.57
CA GLY A 304 11.44 -7.43 8.66
C GLY A 304 9.96 -7.40 9.01
N HIS A 305 9.38 -8.55 9.41
CA HIS A 305 7.99 -8.62 9.86
C HIS A 305 7.76 -7.82 11.15
N TYR A 306 8.63 -7.93 12.14
CA TYR A 306 8.53 -7.18 13.38
C TYR A 306 8.77 -5.68 13.17
N GLY A 307 9.71 -5.32 12.29
CA GLY A 307 9.97 -3.93 11.92
C GLY A 307 8.75 -3.25 11.31
N TYR A 308 7.96 -3.96 10.51
CA TYR A 308 6.76 -3.41 9.88
C TYR A 308 5.53 -3.48 10.81
N TYR A 309 5.26 -4.63 11.42
CA TYR A 309 4.04 -4.89 12.19
C TYR A 309 4.17 -4.71 13.70
N GLY A 310 5.32 -4.29 14.19
CA GLY A 310 5.65 -4.17 15.61
C GLY A 310 4.99 -3.00 16.33
N TYR A 311 3.68 -2.88 16.24
CA TYR A 311 2.88 -1.87 16.93
C TYR A 311 2.31 -2.35 18.26
N LEU A 312 2.13 -1.38 19.20
CA LEU A 312 1.42 -1.63 20.45
C LEU A 312 0.05 -2.26 20.16
N GLY A 313 -0.28 -3.33 20.90
CA GLY A 313 -1.52 -4.10 20.72
C GLY A 313 -1.47 -5.20 19.68
N ASN A 314 -0.40 -5.30 18.87
CA ASN A 314 -0.24 -6.36 17.87
C ASN A 314 0.64 -7.54 18.32
N SER A 315 1.07 -7.59 19.58
CA SER A 315 1.97 -8.61 20.13
C SER A 315 1.48 -10.03 19.87
N ARG A 316 0.17 -10.29 20.03
CA ARG A 316 -0.44 -11.60 19.79
C ARG A 316 -0.27 -12.07 18.34
N ALA A 317 -0.45 -11.16 17.35
CA ALA A 317 -0.27 -11.51 15.93
C ALA A 317 1.20 -11.76 15.60
N LEU A 318 2.13 -10.98 16.18
CA LEU A 318 3.57 -11.17 16.02
C LEU A 318 4.03 -12.51 16.62
N SER A 319 3.57 -12.84 17.82
CA SER A 319 3.88 -14.13 18.49
C SER A 319 3.35 -15.31 17.69
N ASN A 320 2.11 -15.19 17.17
CA ASN A 320 1.55 -16.21 16.30
C ASN A 320 2.37 -16.38 15.00
N PHE A 321 2.79 -15.29 14.38
CA PHE A 321 3.65 -15.35 13.18
C PHE A 321 4.98 -16.05 13.49
N ALA A 322 5.65 -15.69 14.59
CA ALA A 322 6.89 -16.33 15.05
C ALA A 322 6.70 -17.84 15.28
N TYR A 323 5.63 -18.22 15.96
CA TYR A 323 5.28 -19.63 16.19
C TYR A 323 5.08 -20.40 14.90
N GLN A 324 4.32 -19.83 13.94
CA GLN A 324 4.09 -20.45 12.64
C GLN A 324 5.40 -20.60 11.84
N VAL A 325 6.29 -19.61 11.87
CA VAL A 325 7.60 -19.69 11.22
C VAL A 325 8.47 -20.80 11.84
N ARG A 326 8.50 -20.92 13.18
CA ARG A 326 9.18 -22.05 13.85
C ARG A 326 8.61 -23.40 13.40
N LYS A 327 7.29 -23.53 13.34
CA LYS A 327 6.59 -24.74 12.89
C LYS A 327 6.89 -25.06 11.42
N LEU A 328 6.99 -24.05 10.56
CA LEU A 328 7.37 -24.23 9.17
C LEU A 328 8.82 -24.72 9.04
N TRP A 329 9.75 -24.17 9.80
CA TRP A 329 11.14 -24.60 9.81
C TRP A 329 11.27 -26.05 10.31
N PHE A 330 10.64 -26.37 11.44
CA PHE A 330 10.59 -27.74 11.94
C PHE A 330 10.10 -28.73 10.87
N ARG A 331 8.97 -28.44 10.21
CA ARG A 331 8.42 -29.27 9.14
C ARG A 331 9.32 -29.41 7.92
N ALA A 332 10.08 -28.37 7.57
CA ALA A 332 11.05 -28.42 6.50
C ALA A 332 12.21 -29.35 6.85
N LEU A 333 12.69 -29.30 8.09
CA LEU A 333 13.76 -30.17 8.58
C LEU A 333 13.33 -31.63 8.71
N CYS A 334 12.08 -31.90 9.11
CA CYS A 334 11.53 -33.28 9.09
C CYS A 334 11.55 -33.93 7.72
N ARG A 335 11.44 -33.12 6.65
CA ARG A 335 11.44 -33.61 5.27
C ARG A 335 12.82 -33.74 4.64
N ARG A 336 13.86 -33.32 5.35
CA ARG A 336 15.24 -33.32 4.85
C ARG A 336 15.81 -34.73 4.70
N SER A 337 15.40 -35.66 5.57
CA SER A 337 15.85 -37.04 5.57
C SER A 337 14.72 -37.98 6.00
N GLN A 338 14.59 -39.10 5.33
CA GLN A 338 13.65 -40.16 5.73
C GLN A 338 14.22 -41.03 6.86
N LYS A 339 15.57 -41.18 6.94
CA LYS A 339 16.23 -42.04 7.93
C LYS A 339 16.35 -41.43 9.33
N ASN A 340 16.34 -40.13 9.47
CA ASN A 340 16.58 -39.44 10.76
C ASN A 340 15.48 -38.41 11.03
N ALA A 341 14.41 -38.84 11.70
CA ALA A 341 13.28 -37.99 12.05
C ALA A 341 13.70 -36.85 12.99
N MET A 342 13.39 -35.61 12.62
CA MET A 342 13.53 -34.46 13.50
C MET A 342 12.44 -34.50 14.56
N THR A 343 12.81 -34.65 15.84
CA THR A 343 11.87 -34.52 16.98
C THR A 343 11.83 -33.08 17.47
N TRP A 344 10.76 -32.71 18.21
CA TRP A 344 10.65 -31.38 18.81
C TRP A 344 11.79 -31.12 19.83
N GLU A 345 12.26 -32.13 20.53
CA GLU A 345 13.39 -32.01 21.46
C GLU A 345 14.68 -31.67 20.73
N ARG A 346 14.99 -32.40 19.66
CA ARG A 346 16.16 -32.10 18.79
C ARG A 346 16.05 -30.71 18.19
N PHE A 347 14.87 -30.32 17.73
CA PHE A 347 14.63 -29.00 17.18
C PHE A 347 14.79 -27.88 18.22
N ASN A 348 14.31 -28.09 19.45
CA ASN A 348 14.50 -27.13 20.54
C ASN A 348 15.98 -26.99 20.94
N ARG A 349 16.77 -28.08 20.92
CA ARG A 349 18.22 -28.00 21.07
C ARG A 349 18.88 -27.23 19.93
N LEU A 350 18.45 -27.45 18.70
CA LEU A 350 18.89 -26.70 17.52
C LEU A 350 18.58 -25.19 17.64
N LEU A 351 17.42 -24.83 18.16
CA LEU A 351 17.04 -23.43 18.41
C LEU A 351 17.91 -22.73 19.45
N LYS A 352 18.52 -23.47 20.41
CA LYS A 352 19.50 -22.89 21.34
C LYS A 352 20.79 -22.49 20.62
N VAL A 353 21.23 -23.27 19.64
CA VAL A 353 22.42 -22.99 18.83
C VAL A 353 22.14 -21.98 17.71
N PHE A 354 20.96 -22.06 17.10
CA PHE A 354 20.51 -21.22 15.99
C PHE A 354 19.22 -20.45 16.37
N PRO A 355 19.31 -19.47 17.29
CA PRO A 355 18.13 -18.78 17.80
C PRO A 355 17.45 -17.95 16.72
N LEU A 356 16.11 -17.92 16.75
CA LEU A 356 15.30 -17.01 15.95
C LEU A 356 14.95 -15.76 16.75
N PRO A 357 14.84 -14.59 16.12
CA PRO A 357 14.45 -13.36 16.78
C PRO A 357 13.09 -13.49 17.48
N VAL A 358 13.01 -12.99 18.70
CA VAL A 358 11.75 -12.90 19.46
C VAL A 358 10.89 -11.74 18.96
N PRO A 359 9.55 -11.86 19.01
CA PRO A 359 8.65 -10.77 18.69
C PRO A 359 8.93 -9.55 19.58
N ARG A 360 8.99 -8.38 18.96
CA ARG A 360 9.15 -7.11 19.67
C ARG A 360 8.24 -6.03 19.13
N ILE A 361 7.76 -5.17 20.01
CA ILE A 361 7.09 -3.92 19.67
C ILE A 361 8.19 -2.88 19.39
N VAL A 362 8.09 -2.19 18.28
CA VAL A 362 9.06 -1.17 17.83
C VAL A 362 8.41 0.21 17.69
N ARG A 363 7.07 0.27 17.77
CA ARG A 363 6.26 1.49 17.67
C ARG A 363 5.13 1.47 18.71
N THR A 364 4.89 2.58 19.32
CA THR A 364 3.82 2.80 20.31
C THR A 364 2.60 3.48 19.68
#